data_1e490ecb8273e5b83c8593b40d726414
#
_entry.id   1e490ecb8273e5b83c8593b40d726414
#
_cell.length_a   1.000
_cell.length_b   1.000
_cell.length_c   1.000
_cell.angle_alpha   90.00
_cell.angle_beta   90.00
_cell.angle_gamma   90.00
#
_symmetry.space_group_name_H-M   'P 1'
#
loop_
_entity.id
_entity.type
_entity.pdbx_description
1 polymer ?
#
loop_
_entity_poly.entity_id
_entity_poly.type
_entity_poly.pdbx_seq_one_letter_code
_entity_poly.pdbx_strand_id
1 'polypeptide(L)' 'MAKPTSLSRIGSKIKINIERVKDRIPSYLINQISEDPRGTVIDYKMTDGIGGIGVVIKMNNGSKHWFFEDEVS' A
#
# COMPACT_ATOMS: atom_id res chain seq x y z
N MET A 1 12.39 -9.10 15.52
CA MET A 1 12.47 -9.28 14.84
C MET A 1 12.02 -8.65 13.84
N ALA A 2 12.43 -8.50 13.21
CA ALA A 2 12.19 -7.77 12.24
C ALA A 2 11.07 -8.07 11.61
N LYS A 3 10.46 -7.40 11.20
CA LYS A 3 9.45 -7.60 10.71
C LYS A 3 9.59 -8.08 9.47
N PRO A 4 9.02 -8.87 9.18
CA PRO A 4 9.09 -9.45 8.04
C PRO A 4 8.58 -8.65 7.01
N THR A 5 9.22 -8.54 6.04
CA THR A 5 8.75 -7.79 4.98
C THR A 5 8.27 -8.68 3.92
N SER A 6 7.95 -9.85 4.26
CA SER A 6 7.52 -10.80 3.28
C SER A 6 6.28 -10.38 2.56
N LEU A 7 5.47 -9.58 3.20
CA LEU A 7 4.27 -9.15 2.55
C LEU A 7 4.55 -8.18 1.44
N SER A 8 5.74 -7.66 1.36
CA SER A 8 6.08 -6.71 0.32
C SER A 8 6.66 -7.35 -0.93
N ARG A 9 6.60 -8.66 -1.02
CA ARG A 9 7.17 -9.33 -2.19
C ARG A 9 6.37 -9.00 -3.45
N ILE A 10 7.05 -8.73 -4.54
CA ILE A 10 6.39 -8.45 -5.80
C ILE A 10 5.54 -9.65 -6.21
N GLY A 11 4.32 -9.37 -6.61
CA GLY A 11 3.35 -10.40 -6.94
C GLY A 11 2.44 -10.77 -5.81
N SER A 12 2.74 -10.30 -4.59
CA SER A 12 1.90 -10.64 -3.44
C SER A 12 0.58 -9.91 -3.51
N LYS A 13 -0.46 -10.60 -3.08
CA LYS A 13 -1.76 -9.96 -2.92
C LYS A 13 -1.81 -9.36 -1.53
N ILE A 14 -2.27 -8.13 -1.45
CA ILE A 14 -2.31 -7.44 -0.17
C ILE A 14 -3.62 -6.70 -0.03
N LYS A 15 -3.86 -6.23 1.17
CA LYS A 15 -5.03 -5.43 1.47
C LYS A 15 -4.56 -4.13 2.12
N ILE A 16 -5.15 -3.02 1.69
CA ILE A 16 -4.81 -1.72 2.25
C ILE A 16 -5.50 -1.56 3.59
N ASN A 17 -4.76 -1.11 4.58
CA ASN A 17 -5.33 -0.84 5.89
C ASN A 17 -5.86 0.59 5.87
N ILE A 18 -7.15 0.74 5.66
CA ILE A 18 -7.79 2.05 5.50
C ILE A 18 -7.57 2.91 6.74
N GLU A 19 -7.61 2.32 7.92
CA GLU A 19 -7.44 3.10 9.13
C GLU A 19 -6.08 3.78 9.20
N ARG A 20 -5.08 3.16 8.61
CA ARG A 20 -3.75 3.73 8.66
C ARG A 20 -3.51 4.80 7.62
N VAL A 21 -4.23 4.76 6.52
CA VAL A 21 -3.98 5.70 5.43
C VAL A 21 -4.95 6.86 5.40
N LYS A 22 -6.03 6.80 6.16
CA LYS A 22 -7.09 7.78 6.02
C LYS A 22 -6.66 9.20 6.34
N ASP A 23 -5.64 9.37 7.14
CA ASP A 23 -5.15 10.71 7.48
C ASP A 23 -4.07 11.18 6.53
N ARG A 24 -3.62 10.33 5.64
CA ARG A 24 -2.50 10.65 4.77
C ARG A 24 -2.95 10.92 3.34
N ILE A 25 -4.00 10.29 2.89
CA ILE A 25 -4.43 10.45 1.51
C ILE A 25 -5.81 11.10 1.45
N PRO A 26 -6.13 11.72 0.32
CA PRO A 26 -7.38 12.48 0.21
C PRO A 26 -8.60 11.60 0.37
N SER A 27 -9.68 12.18 0.84
CA SER A 27 -10.88 11.38 1.09
C SER A 27 -11.47 10.78 -0.18
N TYR A 28 -11.34 11.44 -1.31
CA TYR A 28 -11.89 10.83 -2.53
C TYR A 28 -11.16 9.53 -2.84
N LEU A 29 -9.85 9.48 -2.55
CA LEU A 29 -9.08 8.30 -2.81
C LEU A 29 -9.39 7.22 -1.78
N ILE A 30 -9.61 7.62 -0.54
CA ILE A 30 -10.04 6.69 0.49
C ILE A 30 -11.34 6.02 0.08
N ASN A 31 -12.28 6.78 -0.47
CA ASN A 31 -13.55 6.21 -0.90
C ASN A 31 -13.35 5.19 -2.01
N GLN A 32 -12.49 5.50 -2.97
CA GLN A 32 -12.22 4.57 -4.05
C GLN A 32 -11.58 3.29 -3.53
N ILE A 33 -10.60 3.44 -2.67
CA ILE A 33 -9.88 2.28 -2.15
C ILE A 33 -10.80 1.44 -1.28
N SER A 34 -11.68 2.08 -0.52
CA SER A 34 -12.56 1.36 0.39
C SER A 34 -13.52 0.43 -0.34
N GLU A 35 -13.83 0.74 -1.58
CA GLU A 35 -14.71 -0.13 -2.35
C GLU A 35 -14.07 -1.49 -2.60
N ASP A 36 -12.76 -1.50 -2.80
CA ASP A 36 -12.04 -2.75 -2.95
C ASP A 36 -10.59 -2.50 -2.53
N PRO A 37 -10.28 -2.70 -1.27
CA PRO A 37 -8.96 -2.33 -0.75
C PRO A 37 -7.86 -3.35 -1.06
N ARG A 38 -8.07 -4.20 -2.03
CA ARG A 38 -7.11 -5.23 -2.35
C ARG A 38 -6.34 -4.89 -3.61
N GLY A 39 -5.12 -5.34 -3.65
CA GLY A 39 -4.30 -5.14 -4.83
C GLY A 39 -3.09 -6.06 -4.81
N THR A 40 -2.20 -5.82 -5.74
CA THR A 40 -1.02 -6.64 -5.93
C THR A 40 0.23 -5.77 -5.89
N VAL A 41 1.24 -6.23 -5.19
CA VAL A 41 2.51 -5.52 -5.15
C VAL A 41 3.19 -5.68 -6.50
N ILE A 42 3.53 -4.56 -7.14
CA ILE A 42 4.17 -4.63 -8.45
C ILE A 42 5.56 -4.00 -8.45
N ASP A 43 5.90 -3.23 -7.42
CA ASP A 43 7.21 -2.59 -7.39
C ASP A 43 7.44 -2.03 -5.99
N TYR A 44 8.60 -1.46 -5.79
CA TYR A 44 8.97 -0.81 -4.55
C TYR A 44 9.37 0.63 -4.83
N LYS A 45 9.26 1.47 -3.81
CA LYS A 45 9.64 2.86 -3.94
C LYS A 45 10.46 3.26 -2.73
N MET A 46 11.62 3.83 -2.97
CA MET A 46 12.42 4.37 -1.89
C MET A 46 11.83 5.72 -1.50
N THR A 47 11.60 5.89 -0.23
CA THR A 47 11.08 7.17 0.26
C THR A 47 12.20 7.95 0.92
N ASP A 48 12.10 9.25 0.85
CA ASP A 48 13.09 10.08 1.49
C ASP A 48 12.79 10.16 2.97
N GLY A 49 13.82 10.27 3.76
CA GLY A 49 13.64 10.49 5.17
C GLY A 49 13.31 9.22 5.90
N ILE A 50 12.43 9.32 6.87
CA ILE A 50 12.23 8.24 7.80
C ILE A 50 11.13 7.29 7.40
N GLY A 51 10.53 7.48 6.27
CA GLY A 51 9.44 6.64 5.86
C GLY A 51 9.84 5.24 5.47
N GLY A 52 11.07 5.05 5.10
CA GLY A 52 11.52 3.74 4.70
C GLY A 52 11.11 3.39 3.29
N ILE A 53 10.79 2.14 3.08
CA ILE A 53 10.47 1.64 1.75
C ILE A 53 8.97 1.63 1.57
N GLY A 54 8.53 2.12 0.43
CA GLY A 54 7.14 2.03 0.05
C GLY A 54 6.92 0.90 -0.92
N VAL A 55 5.70 0.44 -1.02
CA VAL A 55 5.34 -0.58 -1.99
C VAL A 55 4.37 0.03 -2.98
N VAL A 56 4.54 -0.30 -4.23
CA VAL A 56 3.64 0.17 -5.28
C VAL A 56 2.60 -0.92 -5.51
N ILE A 57 1.36 -0.55 -5.38
CA ILE A 57 0.26 -1.49 -5.46
C ILE A 57 -0.59 -1.19 -6.69
N LYS A 58 -0.88 -2.21 -7.45
CA LYS A 58 -1.84 -2.09 -8.53
C LYS A 58 -3.16 -2.60 -7.99
N MET A 59 -4.11 -1.69 -7.89
CA MET A 59 -5.43 -2.03 -7.37
C MET A 59 -6.20 -2.85 -8.40
N ASN A 60 -7.24 -3.51 -7.95
CA ASN A 60 -8.03 -4.34 -8.85
C ASN A 60 -8.70 -3.55 -9.97
N ASN A 61 -8.92 -2.27 -9.76
CA ASN A 61 -9.50 -1.44 -10.81
C ASN A 61 -8.46 -0.91 -11.80
N GLY A 62 -7.21 -1.32 -11.65
CA GLY A 62 -6.14 -0.93 -12.58
C GLY A 62 -5.34 0.28 -12.17
N SER A 63 -5.77 1.02 -11.16
CA SER A 63 -5.01 2.19 -10.74
C SER A 63 -3.82 1.75 -9.90
N LYS A 64 -2.80 2.58 -9.86
CA LYS A 64 -1.58 2.29 -9.12
C LYS A 64 -1.37 3.35 -8.07
N HIS A 65 -1.00 2.91 -6.88
CA HIS A 65 -0.73 3.82 -5.78
C HIS A 65 0.41 3.24 -4.96
N TRP A 66 1.10 4.06 -4.19
CA TRP A 66 2.12 3.51 -3.32
C TRP A 66 1.73 3.73 -1.86
N PHE A 67 2.19 2.83 -1.02
CA PHE A 67 1.88 2.86 0.41
C PHE A 67 3.12 2.47 1.18
N PHE A 68 3.19 2.86 2.44
CA PHE A 68 4.25 2.36 3.31
C PHE A 68 3.95 0.92 3.68
N GLU A 69 5.00 0.18 4.02
CA GLU A 69 4.84 -1.23 4.34
C GLU A 69 3.80 -1.51 5.41
N ASP A 70 3.72 -0.67 6.41
CA ASP A 70 2.81 -0.91 7.52
C ASP A 70 1.37 -0.50 7.20
N GLU A 71 1.14 0.00 6.01
CA GLU A 71 -0.21 0.36 5.57
C GLU A 71 -0.89 -0.75 4.79
N VAL A 72 -0.19 -1.84 4.56
CA VAL A 72 -0.74 -2.96 3.81
C VAL A 72 -0.51 -4.25 4.58
N SER A 73 -1.30 -5.26 4.28
CA SER A 73 -1.11 -6.56 4.92
C SER A 73 -1.55 -7.72 4.05
#